data_d9d68a45914870e17ee25c2ea40513c3
#
_entry.id   d9d68a45914870e17ee25c2ea40513c3
#
_cell.length_a   1.000
_cell.length_b   1.000
_cell.length_c   1.000
_cell.angle_alpha   90.00
_cell.angle_beta   90.00
_cell.angle_gamma   90.00
#
_symmetry.space_group_name_H-M   'P 1'
#
loop_
_entity.id
_entity.type
_entity.pdbx_description
1 polymer ?
#
loop_
_entity_poly.entity_id
_entity_poly.type
_entity_poly.pdbx_seq_one_letter_code
_entity_poly.pdbx_strand_id
1 'polypeptide(L)'
;QSRYCYSASEWSLTGIDCTEAPGLGKSSGGTPDDFVSTDGLHPTQGMARILADYTESVLRAPGFAALLPEAVLADARGYLNTVQDQLAQNRWDDRALGPQLFAAVQGRRLDTADTRATPEASSDAADLTLGGSVGLGGGWFAGGALGSQQGDADIDNSSFESSGLIGSLFAGYRCEGWFADVVLSAGKTDLDDIEREFEVGTWQMRRESGDTEADVLGLSGTLGVDMMGEGSVWRFGPFLAADYLDIEVDGYEEQSANSTAMAFGDLARESLAGSAGVFASYPLRIGAADLALRGDVAWVEEFEDRSDDVRAVVKRVADGVWFRMPG
;
A
#
# COMPACT_ATOMS: atom_id res chain seq x y z
N GLN A 1 -28.39 0.75 25.57
CA GLN A 1 -28.76 1.17 26.94
C GLN A 1 -28.15 0.19 27.91
N SER A 2 -27.14 0.63 28.65
CA SER A 2 -26.51 -0.15 29.72
C SER A 2 -27.58 -0.45 30.77
N ARG A 3 -27.93 -1.74 30.94
CA ARG A 3 -28.78 -2.18 32.02
C ARG A 3 -27.86 -2.64 33.15
N TYR A 4 -27.95 -1.99 34.29
CA TYR A 4 -27.26 -2.41 35.51
C TYR A 4 -28.16 -3.33 36.28
N CYS A 5 -27.55 -4.32 36.97
CA CYS A 5 -28.24 -5.22 37.85
C CYS A 5 -28.71 -4.61 39.18
N TYR A 6 -29.01 -3.34 39.24
CA TYR A 6 -29.44 -2.67 40.47
C TYR A 6 -30.88 -2.18 40.34
N SER A 7 -31.70 -2.48 41.36
CA SER A 7 -32.85 -1.64 41.63
C SER A 7 -32.36 -0.34 42.30
N ALA A 8 -32.95 0.79 41.97
CA ALA A 8 -32.57 2.07 42.55
C ALA A 8 -32.69 2.18 44.06
N SER A 9 -33.27 1.20 44.72
CA SER A 9 -33.46 1.09 46.21
C SER A 9 -32.39 0.30 46.92
N GLU A 10 -31.46 -0.37 46.19
CA GLU A 10 -30.54 -1.37 46.74
C GLU A 10 -29.09 -1.08 46.52
N TRP A 11 -28.69 0.19 46.54
CA TRP A 11 -27.32 0.60 46.58
C TRP A 11 -26.68 0.23 47.92
N SER A 12 -26.53 -1.03 48.21
CA SER A 12 -25.70 -1.50 49.32
C SER A 12 -24.44 -2.14 48.75
N LEU A 13 -23.32 -1.86 49.38
CA LEU A 13 -22.00 -2.43 49.08
C LEU A 13 -21.90 -3.96 49.24
N THR A 14 -22.99 -4.61 49.63
CA THR A 14 -23.12 -6.07 49.66
C THR A 14 -23.73 -6.52 48.35
N GLY A 15 -22.86 -6.97 47.41
CA GLY A 15 -23.24 -7.34 46.09
C GLY A 15 -24.47 -8.21 45.99
N ILE A 16 -25.47 -7.76 45.24
CA ILE A 16 -26.60 -8.59 44.85
C ILE A 16 -26.09 -9.47 43.70
N ASP A 17 -26.17 -10.78 43.95
CA ASP A 17 -25.95 -11.74 42.88
C ASP A 17 -27.07 -11.59 41.85
N CYS A 18 -26.73 -11.02 40.70
CA CYS A 18 -27.69 -10.81 39.60
C CYS A 18 -28.28 -12.12 39.08
N THR A 19 -27.73 -13.25 39.37
CA THR A 19 -28.26 -14.57 39.01
C THR A 19 -29.52 -14.92 39.79
N GLU A 20 -29.74 -14.30 40.96
CA GLU A 20 -30.87 -14.57 41.85
C GLU A 20 -31.87 -13.41 41.97
N ALA A 21 -31.53 -12.21 41.46
CA ALA A 21 -32.41 -11.05 41.55
C ALA A 21 -33.68 -11.23 40.67
N PRO A 22 -34.87 -10.93 41.20
CA PRO A 22 -36.10 -10.96 40.41
C PRO A 22 -36.03 -9.95 39.25
N GLY A 23 -36.25 -10.42 38.04
CA GLY A 23 -36.21 -9.59 36.84
C GLY A 23 -34.88 -9.60 36.09
N LEU A 24 -33.87 -10.29 36.58
CA LEU A 24 -32.56 -10.41 35.97
C LEU A 24 -32.27 -11.88 35.65
N GLY A 25 -32.09 -12.16 34.37
CA GLY A 25 -31.77 -13.50 33.88
C GLY A 25 -32.94 -14.45 33.77
N LYS A 26 -33.61 -14.81 34.86
CA LYS A 26 -34.68 -15.82 34.86
C LYS A 26 -36.10 -15.27 34.67
N SER A 27 -36.40 -14.08 35.12
CA SER A 27 -37.75 -13.53 35.06
C SER A 27 -37.95 -12.49 33.94
N SER A 28 -36.89 -11.92 33.38
CA SER A 28 -36.96 -10.99 32.26
C SER A 28 -36.68 -11.63 30.90
N GLY A 29 -36.36 -12.93 30.88
CA GLY A 29 -35.98 -13.62 29.66
C GLY A 29 -34.60 -13.23 29.10
N GLY A 30 -33.83 -12.36 29.81
CA GLY A 30 -32.46 -12.02 29.48
C GLY A 30 -31.45 -13.04 30.02
N THR A 31 -30.29 -13.08 29.42
CA THR A 31 -29.13 -13.84 29.90
C THR A 31 -28.19 -12.93 30.70
N PRO A 32 -27.27 -13.46 31.54
CA PRO A 32 -26.27 -12.65 32.22
C PRO A 32 -25.46 -11.78 31.24
N ASP A 33 -25.28 -12.21 30.00
CA ASP A 33 -24.53 -11.51 28.97
C ASP A 33 -25.25 -10.27 28.38
N ASP A 34 -26.54 -10.10 28.70
CA ASP A 34 -27.28 -8.87 28.35
C ASP A 34 -26.93 -7.70 29.29
N PHE A 35 -26.09 -7.91 30.29
CA PHE A 35 -25.73 -6.94 31.31
C PHE A 35 -24.22 -6.63 31.29
N VAL A 36 -23.88 -5.42 31.78
CA VAL A 36 -22.48 -4.99 31.91
C VAL A 36 -21.75 -5.76 33.00
N SER A 37 -22.44 -6.02 34.11
CA SER A 37 -21.88 -6.68 35.27
C SER A 37 -22.96 -7.48 36.01
N THR A 38 -22.61 -8.59 36.65
CA THR A 38 -23.52 -9.42 37.45
C THR A 38 -23.50 -9.08 38.94
N ASP A 39 -22.43 -8.47 39.41
CA ASP A 39 -22.23 -8.12 40.83
C ASP A 39 -21.81 -6.65 41.05
N GLY A 40 -21.79 -5.85 39.97
CA GLY A 40 -21.39 -4.44 40.00
C GLY A 40 -19.89 -4.21 39.97
N LEU A 41 -19.08 -5.26 39.99
CA LEU A 41 -17.63 -5.19 39.96
C LEU A 41 -17.04 -5.95 38.75
N HIS A 42 -17.46 -7.19 38.56
CA HIS A 42 -16.93 -8.05 37.50
C HIS A 42 -17.77 -7.92 36.23
N PRO A 43 -17.13 -7.73 35.07
CA PRO A 43 -17.85 -7.73 33.81
C PRO A 43 -18.43 -9.11 33.51
N THR A 44 -19.58 -9.12 32.83
CA THR A 44 -20.12 -10.35 32.26
C THR A 44 -19.24 -10.84 31.11
N GLN A 45 -19.46 -12.09 30.67
CA GLN A 45 -18.74 -12.60 29.48
C GLN A 45 -19.03 -11.74 28.23
N GLY A 46 -20.29 -11.32 28.05
CA GLY A 46 -20.65 -10.42 26.94
C GLY A 46 -19.93 -9.07 27.00
N MET A 47 -19.84 -8.46 28.19
CA MET A 47 -19.09 -7.23 28.38
C MET A 47 -17.58 -7.41 28.20
N ALA A 48 -17.04 -8.53 28.73
CA ALA A 48 -15.63 -8.86 28.56
C ALA A 48 -15.27 -9.03 27.06
N ARG A 49 -16.16 -9.65 26.28
CA ARG A 49 -16.00 -9.76 24.83
C ARG A 49 -16.00 -8.39 24.14
N ILE A 50 -16.97 -7.53 24.45
CA ILE A 50 -17.02 -6.15 23.91
C ILE A 50 -15.72 -5.40 24.19
N LEU A 51 -15.17 -5.51 25.42
CA LEU A 51 -13.92 -4.87 25.78
C LEU A 51 -12.72 -5.47 25.03
N ALA A 52 -12.71 -6.79 24.82
CA ALA A 52 -11.68 -7.45 24.04
C ALA A 52 -11.71 -7.00 22.57
N ASP A 53 -12.87 -7.06 21.93
CA ASP A 53 -13.06 -6.65 20.54
C ASP A 53 -12.72 -5.17 20.33
N TYR A 54 -13.14 -4.30 21.27
CA TYR A 54 -12.77 -2.88 21.25
C TYR A 54 -11.24 -2.70 21.34
N THR A 55 -10.60 -3.41 22.28
CA THR A 55 -9.15 -3.31 22.44
C THR A 55 -8.42 -3.83 21.20
N GLU A 56 -8.88 -4.95 20.66
CA GLU A 56 -8.33 -5.53 19.44
C GLU A 56 -8.47 -4.58 18.26
N SER A 57 -9.64 -3.95 18.08
CA SER A 57 -9.86 -2.99 16.98
C SER A 57 -8.92 -1.79 17.03
N VAL A 58 -8.61 -1.29 18.24
CA VAL A 58 -7.67 -0.18 18.44
C VAL A 58 -6.22 -0.62 18.18
N LEU A 59 -5.86 -1.83 18.62
CA LEU A 59 -4.49 -2.35 18.44
C LEU A 59 -4.20 -2.78 16.99
N ARG A 60 -5.21 -3.23 16.24
CA ARG A 60 -5.04 -3.62 14.83
C ARG A 60 -5.09 -2.44 13.85
N ALA A 61 -5.71 -1.32 14.24
CA ALA A 61 -5.87 -0.16 13.38
C ALA A 61 -4.55 0.39 12.80
N PRO A 62 -3.45 0.50 13.56
CA PRO A 62 -2.16 0.91 13.00
C PRO A 62 -1.62 -0.04 11.94
N GLY A 63 -1.80 -1.36 12.11
CA GLY A 63 -1.38 -2.34 11.10
C GLY A 63 -2.16 -2.22 9.78
N PHE A 64 -3.43 -1.83 9.85
CA PHE A 64 -4.22 -1.49 8.66
C PHE A 64 -3.68 -0.21 7.98
N ALA A 65 -3.43 0.86 8.76
CA ALA A 65 -2.90 2.11 8.22
C ALA A 65 -1.51 1.94 7.60
N ALA A 66 -0.68 1.02 8.11
CA ALA A 66 0.65 0.71 7.56
C ALA A 66 0.59 0.12 6.14
N LEU A 67 -0.55 -0.43 5.70
CA LEU A 67 -0.71 -0.96 4.34
C LEU A 67 -0.91 0.14 3.29
N LEU A 68 -1.34 1.34 3.67
CA LEU A 68 -1.57 2.45 2.75
C LEU A 68 -0.29 2.83 1.98
N PRO A 69 0.84 3.15 2.64
CA PRO A 69 2.07 3.46 1.93
C PRO A 69 2.66 2.27 1.16
N GLU A 70 2.42 1.03 1.60
CA GLU A 70 2.87 -0.17 0.86
C GLU A 70 2.13 -0.33 -0.48
N ALA A 71 0.82 -0.07 -0.52
CA ALA A 71 0.05 -0.09 -1.75
C ALA A 71 0.55 0.99 -2.74
N VAL A 72 0.73 2.22 -2.26
CA VAL A 72 1.26 3.33 -3.08
C VAL A 72 2.66 3.03 -3.60
N LEU A 73 3.54 2.44 -2.77
CA LEU A 73 4.87 1.98 -3.17
C LEU A 73 4.80 0.93 -4.29
N ALA A 74 3.91 -0.05 -4.15
CA ALA A 74 3.71 -1.08 -5.17
C ALA A 74 3.22 -0.49 -6.49
N ASP A 75 2.33 0.50 -6.44
CA ASP A 75 1.83 1.22 -7.61
C ASP A 75 2.95 2.02 -8.29
N ALA A 76 3.73 2.77 -7.54
CA ALA A 76 4.86 3.53 -8.04
C ALA A 76 5.94 2.62 -8.68
N ARG A 77 6.23 1.45 -8.07
CA ARG A 77 7.13 0.44 -8.65
C ARG A 77 6.60 -0.11 -9.98
N GLY A 78 5.30 -0.39 -10.07
CA GLY A 78 4.66 -0.84 -11.31
C GLY A 78 4.85 0.17 -12.45
N TYR A 79 4.59 1.43 -12.17
CA TYR A 79 4.82 2.52 -13.12
C TYR A 79 6.29 2.64 -13.55
N LEU A 80 7.23 2.65 -12.59
CA LEU A 80 8.67 2.72 -12.87
C LEU A 80 9.12 1.55 -13.76
N ASN A 81 8.68 0.33 -13.46
CA ASN A 81 8.99 -0.85 -14.28
C ASN A 81 8.50 -0.66 -15.72
N THR A 82 7.29 -0.11 -15.92
CA THR A 82 6.77 0.20 -17.25
C THR A 82 7.65 1.19 -18.00
N VAL A 83 8.11 2.26 -17.35
CA VAL A 83 9.01 3.26 -17.96
C VAL A 83 10.37 2.64 -18.28
N GLN A 84 10.94 1.85 -17.36
CA GLN A 84 12.22 1.16 -17.58
C GLN A 84 12.14 0.15 -18.74
N ASP A 85 11.06 -0.59 -18.86
CA ASP A 85 10.82 -1.50 -19.99
C ASP A 85 10.80 -0.76 -21.32
N GLN A 86 10.19 0.44 -21.36
CA GLN A 86 10.20 1.28 -22.55
C GLN A 86 11.62 1.83 -22.87
N LEU A 87 12.37 2.21 -21.84
CA LEU A 87 13.78 2.61 -22.01
C LEU A 87 14.62 1.45 -22.55
N ALA A 88 14.43 0.24 -21.99
CA ALA A 88 15.09 -0.97 -22.48
C ALA A 88 14.73 -1.30 -23.94
N GLN A 89 13.51 -0.95 -24.37
CA GLN A 89 13.11 -1.06 -25.79
C GLN A 89 13.86 -0.10 -26.69
N ASN A 90 14.02 1.11 -26.25
CA ASN A 90 14.64 2.18 -27.05
C ASN A 90 16.17 2.06 -27.12
N ARG A 91 16.80 1.30 -26.21
CA ARG A 91 18.26 1.13 -26.13
C ARG A 91 18.89 0.66 -27.44
N TRP A 92 18.19 -0.17 -28.21
CA TRP A 92 18.76 -0.85 -29.39
C TRP A 92 18.00 -0.52 -30.69
N ASP A 93 17.10 0.46 -30.67
CA ASP A 93 16.41 0.89 -31.88
C ASP A 93 17.23 1.98 -32.58
N ASP A 94 17.81 1.66 -33.72
CA ASP A 94 18.55 2.61 -34.55
C ASP A 94 17.65 3.72 -35.14
N ARG A 95 16.32 3.57 -35.09
CA ARG A 95 15.32 4.57 -35.44
C ARG A 95 15.10 5.60 -34.32
N ALA A 96 15.71 5.44 -33.16
CA ALA A 96 15.58 6.31 -32.00
C ALA A 96 16.10 7.75 -32.19
N LEU A 97 16.54 8.13 -33.39
CA LEU A 97 16.87 9.52 -33.73
C LEU A 97 15.63 10.39 -33.98
N GLY A 98 14.43 9.79 -34.14
CA GLY A 98 13.16 10.49 -34.28
C GLY A 98 12.32 10.48 -33.02
N PRO A 99 11.22 11.25 -32.97
CA PRO A 99 10.27 11.16 -31.86
C PRO A 99 9.60 9.77 -31.84
N GLN A 100 9.59 9.17 -30.69
CA GLN A 100 8.91 7.90 -30.42
C GLN A 100 7.81 8.14 -29.40
N LEU A 101 6.67 7.52 -29.58
CA LEU A 101 5.56 7.54 -28.62
C LEU A 101 5.26 6.10 -28.19
N PHE A 102 4.88 5.95 -26.96
CA PHE A 102 4.43 4.66 -26.42
C PHE A 102 3.17 4.80 -25.57
N ALA A 103 2.44 3.71 -25.49
CA ALA A 103 1.34 3.53 -24.56
C ALA A 103 1.44 2.12 -23.97
N ALA A 104 1.27 2.01 -22.67
CA ALA A 104 1.28 0.73 -21.97
C ALA A 104 0.08 0.64 -21.03
N VAL A 105 -0.48 -0.56 -20.91
CA VAL A 105 -1.50 -0.90 -19.93
C VAL A 105 -0.96 -2.07 -19.13
N GLN A 106 -1.00 -1.96 -17.82
CA GLN A 106 -0.55 -2.99 -16.90
C GLN A 106 -1.65 -3.28 -15.89
N GLY A 107 -1.85 -4.55 -15.59
CA GLY A 107 -2.63 -5.01 -14.44
C GLY A 107 -1.69 -5.68 -13.44
N ARG A 108 -1.92 -5.47 -12.16
CA ARG A 108 -1.13 -6.06 -11.09
C ARG A 108 -2.04 -6.58 -9.99
N ARG A 109 -1.64 -7.70 -9.42
CA ARG A 109 -2.18 -8.22 -8.17
C ARG A 109 -1.05 -8.41 -7.18
N LEU A 110 -1.26 -7.93 -5.97
CA LEU A 110 -0.34 -8.08 -4.85
C LEU A 110 -1.07 -8.79 -3.71
N ASP A 111 -0.51 -9.89 -3.24
CA ASP A 111 -0.98 -10.59 -2.05
C ASP A 111 0.08 -10.43 -0.95
N THR A 112 -0.30 -9.82 0.18
CA THR A 112 0.56 -9.60 1.34
C THR A 112 0.18 -10.60 2.43
N ALA A 113 1.14 -11.35 2.93
CA ALA A 113 0.92 -12.33 3.98
C ALA A 113 0.71 -11.65 5.35
N ASP A 114 -0.08 -12.30 6.21
CA ASP A 114 -0.25 -11.90 7.60
C ASP A 114 1.09 -11.90 8.35
N THR A 115 1.36 -10.80 9.04
CA THR A 115 2.52 -10.61 9.88
C THR A 115 2.08 -10.18 11.28
N ARG A 116 3.04 -9.95 12.19
CA ARG A 116 2.70 -9.39 13.51
C ARG A 116 2.28 -7.93 13.45
N ALA A 117 2.69 -7.20 12.43
CA ALA A 117 2.46 -5.76 12.28
C ALA A 117 1.30 -5.46 11.32
N THR A 118 1.17 -6.24 10.25
CA THR A 118 0.21 -6.01 9.16
C THR A 118 -0.68 -7.22 8.93
N PRO A 119 -2.00 -7.07 8.72
CA PRO A 119 -2.90 -8.16 8.35
C PRO A 119 -2.62 -8.68 6.93
N GLU A 120 -3.16 -9.86 6.60
CA GLU A 120 -3.22 -10.34 5.23
C GLU A 120 -4.06 -9.38 4.38
N ALA A 121 -3.52 -9.04 3.20
CA ALA A 121 -4.18 -8.13 2.28
C ALA A 121 -4.01 -8.61 0.84
N SER A 122 -4.99 -8.35 0.00
CA SER A 122 -4.88 -8.48 -1.45
C SER A 122 -5.21 -7.13 -2.11
N SER A 123 -4.43 -6.74 -3.10
CA SER A 123 -4.73 -5.55 -3.87
C SER A 123 -4.64 -5.84 -5.37
N ASP A 124 -5.61 -5.31 -6.10
CA ASP A 124 -5.65 -5.34 -7.55
C ASP A 124 -5.48 -3.91 -8.08
N ALA A 125 -4.59 -3.70 -9.05
CA ALA A 125 -4.37 -2.39 -9.63
C ALA A 125 -4.27 -2.45 -11.16
N ALA A 126 -4.69 -1.37 -11.81
CA ALA A 126 -4.59 -1.18 -13.25
C ALA A 126 -3.97 0.17 -13.57
N ASP A 127 -2.97 0.17 -14.43
CA ASP A 127 -2.19 1.34 -14.80
C ASP A 127 -2.26 1.60 -16.30
N LEU A 128 -2.41 2.85 -16.68
CA LEU A 128 -2.26 3.34 -18.05
C LEU A 128 -1.09 4.32 -18.10
N THR A 129 -0.07 4.00 -18.88
CA THR A 129 1.09 4.89 -19.07
C THR A 129 1.20 5.35 -20.51
N LEU A 130 1.35 6.65 -20.71
CA LEU A 130 1.59 7.28 -22.00
C LEU A 130 2.90 8.05 -21.95
N GLY A 131 3.74 7.93 -22.95
CA GLY A 131 5.00 8.63 -22.96
C GLY A 131 5.61 8.80 -24.33
N GLY A 132 6.75 9.47 -24.35
CA GLY A 132 7.51 9.64 -25.57
C GLY A 132 8.96 10.03 -25.32
N SER A 133 9.79 9.78 -26.33
CA SER A 133 11.21 10.11 -26.29
C SER A 133 11.69 10.67 -27.63
N VAL A 134 12.82 11.33 -27.61
CA VAL A 134 13.51 11.86 -28.80
C VAL A 134 15.01 11.61 -28.67
N GLY A 135 15.62 11.15 -29.77
CA GLY A 135 17.08 11.06 -29.90
C GLY A 135 17.71 12.44 -30.07
N LEU A 136 18.70 12.73 -29.25
CA LEU A 136 19.43 14.01 -29.23
C LEU A 136 20.72 13.95 -30.03
N GLY A 137 21.06 12.77 -30.58
CA GLY A 137 22.32 12.51 -31.29
C GLY A 137 23.47 12.14 -30.35
N GLY A 138 24.54 11.58 -30.90
CA GLY A 138 25.72 11.17 -30.13
C GLY A 138 25.43 10.08 -29.10
N GLY A 139 24.42 9.26 -29.31
CA GLY A 139 24.00 8.21 -28.36
C GLY A 139 23.06 8.66 -27.25
N TRP A 140 22.73 9.94 -27.16
CA TRP A 140 21.82 10.48 -26.17
C TRP A 140 20.36 10.44 -26.63
N PHE A 141 19.47 10.17 -25.69
CA PHE A 141 18.03 10.37 -25.84
C PHE A 141 17.41 10.89 -24.54
N ALA A 142 16.27 11.52 -24.64
CA ALA A 142 15.51 11.98 -23.47
C ALA A 142 14.01 11.91 -23.76
N GLY A 143 13.20 11.89 -22.73
CA GLY A 143 11.76 11.82 -22.86
C GLY A 143 11.04 12.02 -21.54
N GLY A 144 9.74 11.75 -21.57
CA GLY A 144 8.87 11.78 -20.40
C GLY A 144 7.69 10.85 -20.56
N ALA A 145 7.06 10.54 -19.44
CA ALA A 145 5.86 9.72 -19.38
C ALA A 145 4.89 10.24 -18.32
N LEU A 146 3.62 9.92 -18.48
CA LEU A 146 2.55 10.14 -17.52
C LEU A 146 1.80 8.83 -17.35
N GLY A 147 1.57 8.43 -16.10
CA GLY A 147 0.79 7.26 -15.71
C GLY A 147 -0.43 7.67 -14.90
N SER A 148 -1.56 7.02 -15.14
CA SER A 148 -2.73 7.05 -14.30
C SER A 148 -2.90 5.66 -13.70
N GLN A 149 -3.06 5.61 -12.39
CA GLN A 149 -3.15 4.38 -11.59
C GLN A 149 -4.51 4.33 -10.91
N GLN A 150 -5.08 3.14 -10.83
CA GLN A 150 -6.29 2.86 -10.07
C GLN A 150 -6.15 1.49 -9.43
N GLY A 151 -6.47 1.39 -8.16
CA GLY A 151 -6.37 0.15 -7.40
C GLY A 151 -7.40 0.07 -6.30
N ASP A 152 -7.66 -1.14 -5.88
CA ASP A 152 -8.47 -1.48 -4.73
C ASP A 152 -7.73 -2.51 -3.87
N ALA A 153 -7.87 -2.40 -2.57
CA ALA A 153 -7.27 -3.32 -1.62
C ALA A 153 -8.34 -3.83 -0.65
N ASP A 154 -8.34 -5.15 -0.49
CA ASP A 154 -9.21 -5.87 0.44
C ASP A 154 -8.37 -6.46 1.59
N ILE A 155 -8.78 -6.20 2.84
CA ILE A 155 -8.08 -6.60 4.05
C ILE A 155 -9.13 -7.15 5.02
N ASP A 156 -9.35 -8.45 5.05
CA ASP A 156 -10.46 -9.07 5.77
C ASP A 156 -11.81 -8.45 5.37
N ASN A 157 -12.44 -7.70 6.28
CA ASN A 157 -13.69 -6.95 6.03
C ASN A 157 -13.44 -5.45 5.80
N SER A 158 -12.18 -5.05 5.69
CA SER A 158 -11.75 -3.66 5.51
C SER A 158 -11.25 -3.46 4.10
N SER A 159 -11.27 -2.23 3.59
CA SER A 159 -10.85 -1.93 2.23
C SER A 159 -10.39 -0.48 2.08
N PHE A 160 -9.73 -0.19 0.98
CA PHE A 160 -9.52 1.17 0.50
C PHE A 160 -9.36 1.18 -1.02
N GLU A 161 -9.66 2.32 -1.63
CA GLU A 161 -9.43 2.57 -3.05
C GLU A 161 -8.26 3.53 -3.22
N SER A 162 -7.48 3.35 -4.28
CA SER A 162 -6.39 4.25 -4.66
C SER A 162 -6.60 4.78 -6.07
N SER A 163 -6.38 6.08 -6.27
CA SER A 163 -6.33 6.66 -7.60
C SER A 163 -5.20 7.66 -7.70
N GLY A 164 -4.31 7.50 -8.68
CA GLY A 164 -3.08 8.27 -8.75
C GLY A 164 -2.71 8.77 -10.13
N LEU A 165 -1.92 9.85 -10.14
CA LEU A 165 -1.25 10.36 -11.31
C LEU A 165 0.24 10.52 -11.01
N ILE A 166 1.08 9.88 -11.83
CA ILE A 166 2.54 9.94 -11.72
C ILE A 166 3.16 10.38 -13.04
N GLY A 167 4.11 11.29 -12.98
CA GLY A 167 4.87 11.76 -14.13
C GLY A 167 6.34 11.45 -14.00
N SER A 168 7.03 11.22 -15.12
CA SER A 168 8.48 11.05 -15.14
C SER A 168 9.16 11.80 -16.27
N LEU A 169 10.41 12.18 -15.99
CA LEU A 169 11.39 12.62 -16.99
C LEU A 169 12.52 11.59 -16.98
N PHE A 170 13.00 11.26 -18.18
CA PHE A 170 14.10 10.31 -18.30
C PHE A 170 15.09 10.72 -19.36
N ALA A 171 16.32 10.26 -19.18
CA ALA A 171 17.37 10.38 -20.17
C ALA A 171 18.21 9.11 -20.19
N GLY A 172 18.79 8.81 -21.33
CA GLY A 172 19.69 7.69 -21.48
C GLY A 172 20.83 8.00 -22.44
N TYR A 173 21.91 7.24 -22.29
CA TYR A 173 23.11 7.32 -23.09
C TYR A 173 23.56 5.94 -23.56
N ARG A 174 24.00 5.86 -24.78
CA ARG A 174 24.48 4.63 -25.41
C ARG A 174 25.77 4.92 -26.18
N CYS A 175 26.82 4.14 -25.91
CA CYS A 175 28.12 4.27 -26.57
C CYS A 175 28.86 2.93 -26.59
N GLU A 176 29.28 2.46 -27.77
CA GLU A 176 30.18 1.30 -27.94
C GLU A 176 29.82 0.06 -27.09
N GLY A 177 28.53 -0.29 -27.02
CA GLY A 177 28.04 -1.43 -26.23
C GLY A 177 27.68 -1.07 -24.79
N TRP A 178 28.03 0.09 -24.25
CA TRP A 178 27.57 0.56 -22.95
C TRP A 178 26.25 1.33 -23.08
N PHE A 179 25.43 1.21 -22.05
CA PHE A 179 24.25 2.03 -21.87
C PHE A 179 24.08 2.46 -20.42
N ALA A 180 23.49 3.62 -20.25
CA ALA A 180 23.07 4.13 -18.96
C ALA A 180 21.77 4.90 -19.12
N ASP A 181 20.84 4.71 -18.18
CA ASP A 181 19.55 5.41 -18.13
C ASP A 181 19.31 5.96 -16.74
N VAL A 182 18.59 7.07 -16.66
CA VAL A 182 18.09 7.66 -15.41
C VAL A 182 16.64 8.08 -15.59
N VAL A 183 15.83 7.87 -14.56
CA VAL A 183 14.43 8.26 -14.49
C VAL A 183 14.20 9.03 -13.20
N LEU A 184 13.55 10.19 -13.30
CA LEU A 184 13.03 10.97 -12.19
C LEU A 184 11.51 10.92 -12.27
N SER A 185 10.85 10.59 -11.18
CA SER A 185 9.39 10.48 -11.11
C SER A 185 8.84 11.27 -9.94
N ALA A 186 7.67 11.86 -10.12
CA ALA A 186 6.89 12.47 -9.04
C ALA A 186 5.40 12.27 -9.32
N GLY A 187 4.63 12.08 -8.27
CA GLY A 187 3.19 11.82 -8.40
C GLY A 187 2.43 12.10 -7.12
N LYS A 188 1.11 12.00 -7.25
CA LYS A 188 0.15 12.03 -6.14
C LYS A 188 -0.84 10.91 -6.30
N THR A 189 -1.27 10.35 -5.17
CA THR A 189 -2.28 9.31 -5.09
C THR A 189 -3.29 9.71 -4.03
N ASP A 190 -4.56 9.76 -4.42
CA ASP A 190 -5.68 9.87 -3.50
C ASP A 190 -6.01 8.46 -2.98
N LEU A 191 -6.21 8.35 -1.68
CA LEU A 191 -6.59 7.14 -0.97
C LEU A 191 -7.99 7.38 -0.41
N ASP A 192 -8.98 6.89 -1.13
CA ASP A 192 -10.39 7.12 -0.87
C ASP A 192 -11.05 5.88 -0.26
N ASP A 193 -12.21 6.08 0.36
CA ASP A 193 -13.03 5.00 0.93
C ASP A 193 -12.20 4.05 1.82
N ILE A 194 -11.29 4.64 2.63
CA ILE A 194 -10.54 3.89 3.63
C ILE A 194 -11.53 3.40 4.69
N GLU A 195 -11.97 2.15 4.58
CA GLU A 195 -12.96 1.55 5.45
C GLU A 195 -12.33 0.47 6.33
N ARG A 196 -12.50 0.63 7.64
CA ARG A 196 -12.09 -0.36 8.64
C ARG A 196 -13.34 -0.94 9.30
N GLU A 197 -13.64 -2.21 9.01
CA GLU A 197 -14.82 -2.90 9.51
C GLU A 197 -14.45 -4.04 10.47
N PHE A 198 -15.12 -4.09 11.63
CA PHE A 198 -14.86 -5.07 12.69
C PHE A 198 -16.08 -5.28 13.59
N GLU A 199 -16.16 -6.45 14.21
CA GLU A 199 -17.21 -6.76 15.19
C GLU A 199 -16.89 -6.17 16.56
N VAL A 200 -17.92 -5.70 17.27
CA VAL A 200 -17.88 -5.33 18.69
C VAL A 200 -19.00 -6.06 19.41
N GLY A 201 -18.63 -7.05 20.21
CA GLY A 201 -19.59 -7.98 20.80
C GLY A 201 -20.13 -8.94 19.73
N THR A 202 -21.34 -9.49 19.98
CA THR A 202 -21.97 -10.46 19.07
C THR A 202 -22.98 -9.83 18.11
N TRP A 203 -23.19 -8.53 18.14
CA TRP A 203 -24.36 -7.94 17.50
C TRP A 203 -24.11 -6.63 16.77
N GLN A 204 -22.88 -6.13 16.74
CA GLN A 204 -22.63 -4.84 16.14
C GLN A 204 -21.35 -4.84 15.31
N MET A 205 -21.53 -4.80 14.00
CA MET A 205 -20.47 -4.39 13.08
C MET A 205 -20.23 -2.89 13.24
N ARG A 206 -19.00 -2.52 13.36
CA ARG A 206 -18.53 -1.13 13.33
C ARG A 206 -17.79 -0.89 12.04
N ARG A 207 -18.06 0.27 11.46
CA ARG A 207 -17.36 0.75 10.27
C ARG A 207 -16.83 2.14 10.59
N GLU A 208 -15.54 2.28 10.40
CA GLU A 208 -14.83 3.54 10.48
C GLU A 208 -14.32 3.86 9.09
N SER A 209 -14.46 5.11 8.65
CA SER A 209 -14.03 5.51 7.30
C SER A 209 -13.26 6.82 7.33
N GLY A 210 -12.35 7.00 6.39
CA GLY A 210 -11.55 8.20 6.21
C GLY A 210 -10.98 8.25 4.80
N ASP A 211 -10.36 9.36 4.48
CA ASP A 211 -9.72 9.62 3.19
C ASP A 211 -8.38 10.32 3.46
N THR A 212 -7.40 10.13 2.57
CA THR A 212 -6.10 10.81 2.65
C THR A 212 -5.45 10.89 1.26
N GLU A 213 -4.31 11.55 1.19
CA GLU A 213 -3.50 11.62 -0.02
C GLU A 213 -2.05 11.21 0.25
N ALA A 214 -1.36 10.81 -0.79
CA ALA A 214 0.04 10.43 -0.76
C ALA A 214 0.84 11.15 -1.83
N ASP A 215 2.03 11.59 -1.47
CA ASP A 215 3.04 12.09 -2.38
C ASP A 215 4.05 10.99 -2.72
N VAL A 216 4.46 10.93 -3.98
CA VAL A 216 5.42 9.95 -4.51
C VAL A 216 6.60 10.68 -5.12
N LEU A 217 7.81 10.32 -4.72
CA LEU A 217 9.05 10.74 -5.37
C LEU A 217 9.89 9.51 -5.74
N GLY A 218 10.42 9.48 -6.96
CA GLY A 218 11.22 8.35 -7.45
C GLY A 218 12.46 8.77 -8.19
N LEU A 219 13.55 8.04 -7.99
CA LEU A 219 14.78 8.11 -8.76
C LEU A 219 15.24 6.70 -9.13
N SER A 220 15.42 6.45 -10.42
CA SER A 220 15.91 5.16 -10.91
C SER A 220 17.09 5.34 -11.83
N GLY A 221 18.01 4.39 -11.81
CA GLY A 221 19.18 4.37 -12.67
C GLY A 221 19.57 2.96 -13.11
N THR A 222 19.90 2.78 -14.38
CA THR A 222 20.38 1.52 -14.93
C THR A 222 21.69 1.74 -15.69
N LEU A 223 22.64 0.84 -15.50
CA LEU A 223 23.91 0.79 -16.23
C LEU A 223 24.16 -0.63 -16.72
N GLY A 224 24.55 -0.80 -17.98
CA GLY A 224 24.83 -2.12 -18.50
C GLY A 224 25.73 -2.14 -19.71
N VAL A 225 26.09 -3.35 -20.14
CA VAL A 225 27.00 -3.61 -21.24
C VAL A 225 26.40 -4.66 -22.17
N ASP A 226 26.38 -4.38 -23.47
CA ASP A 226 26.12 -5.38 -24.51
C ASP A 226 27.45 -6.02 -24.91
N MET A 227 27.57 -7.31 -24.64
CA MET A 227 28.78 -8.11 -24.91
C MET A 227 28.84 -8.69 -26.33
N MET A 228 27.79 -8.51 -27.13
CA MET A 228 27.64 -9.20 -28.41
C MET A 228 28.29 -8.51 -29.61
N GLY A 229 28.84 -7.32 -29.44
CA GLY A 229 29.57 -6.61 -30.48
C GLY A 229 28.76 -6.15 -31.70
N GLU A 230 29.37 -5.35 -32.55
CA GLU A 230 28.75 -4.84 -33.78
C GLU A 230 28.46 -5.99 -34.77
N GLY A 231 27.25 -6.00 -35.32
CA GLY A 231 26.82 -7.00 -36.32
C GLY A 231 26.15 -8.25 -35.76
N SER A 232 26.10 -8.43 -34.44
CA SER A 232 25.27 -9.48 -33.85
C SER A 232 23.80 -9.09 -33.88
N VAL A 233 22.95 -10.04 -34.25
CA VAL A 233 21.48 -9.92 -34.16
C VAL A 233 21.04 -10.02 -32.68
N TRP A 234 21.75 -10.82 -31.88
CA TRP A 234 21.51 -10.97 -30.45
C TRP A 234 22.15 -9.80 -29.69
N ARG A 235 21.45 -9.35 -28.67
CA ARG A 235 21.99 -8.46 -27.63
C ARG A 235 21.95 -9.22 -26.32
N PHE A 236 23.06 -9.25 -25.61
CA PHE A 236 23.21 -9.96 -24.34
C PHE A 236 24.28 -9.31 -23.50
N GLY A 237 24.03 -9.19 -22.18
CA GLY A 237 25.04 -8.66 -21.29
C GLY A 237 24.53 -8.45 -19.87
N PRO A 238 25.45 -8.09 -18.96
CA PRO A 238 25.12 -7.76 -17.58
C PRO A 238 24.58 -6.34 -17.46
N PHE A 239 23.81 -6.13 -16.39
CA PHE A 239 23.37 -4.81 -15.97
C PHE A 239 23.33 -4.70 -14.45
N LEU A 240 23.39 -3.45 -13.98
CA LEU A 240 23.11 -3.04 -12.61
C LEU A 240 22.01 -1.97 -12.66
N ALA A 241 21.08 -2.02 -11.71
CA ALA A 241 20.09 -0.98 -11.55
C ALA A 241 19.92 -0.66 -10.06
N ALA A 242 19.45 0.57 -9.80
CA ALA A 242 19.06 1.00 -8.47
C ALA A 242 17.82 1.88 -8.58
N ASP A 243 16.84 1.61 -7.72
CA ASP A 243 15.55 2.29 -7.66
C ASP A 243 15.33 2.82 -6.24
N TYR A 244 15.19 4.13 -6.10
CA TYR A 244 14.81 4.80 -4.88
C TYR A 244 13.39 5.33 -5.02
N LEU A 245 12.55 5.03 -4.04
CA LEU A 245 11.19 5.53 -3.91
C LEU A 245 10.99 6.06 -2.50
N ASP A 246 10.35 7.22 -2.42
CA ASP A 246 9.96 7.90 -1.20
C ASP A 246 8.47 8.21 -1.29
N ILE A 247 7.71 7.67 -0.34
CA ILE A 247 6.27 7.76 -0.25
C ILE A 247 5.92 8.45 1.06
N GLU A 248 5.18 9.53 0.99
CA GLU A 248 4.64 10.24 2.16
C GLU A 248 3.11 10.23 2.07
N VAL A 249 2.45 9.59 3.04
CA VAL A 249 1.00 9.58 3.18
C VAL A 249 0.61 10.55 4.28
N ASP A 250 -0.26 11.49 3.98
CA ASP A 250 -0.74 12.47 4.95
C ASP A 250 -1.54 11.81 6.08
N GLY A 251 -1.44 12.34 7.28
CA GLY A 251 -2.23 11.90 8.41
C GLY A 251 -3.73 12.12 8.18
N TYR A 252 -4.55 11.20 8.67
CA TYR A 252 -6.00 11.29 8.49
C TYR A 252 -6.79 10.99 9.76
N GLU A 253 -8.05 11.35 9.74
CA GLU A 253 -8.99 11.09 10.83
C GLU A 253 -10.20 10.31 10.31
N GLU A 254 -10.55 9.23 10.99
CA GLU A 254 -11.81 8.53 10.76
C GLU A 254 -13.00 9.44 11.08
N GLN A 255 -13.96 9.51 10.15
CA GLN A 255 -15.01 10.53 10.15
C GLN A 255 -16.16 10.22 11.10
N SER A 256 -16.27 8.99 11.59
CA SER A 256 -17.36 8.57 12.43
C SER A 256 -17.38 9.24 13.81
N ALA A 257 -18.54 9.21 14.44
CA ALA A 257 -18.71 9.64 15.83
C ALA A 257 -18.55 8.50 16.84
N ASN A 258 -18.10 7.33 16.42
CA ASN A 258 -17.94 6.16 17.25
C ASN A 258 -16.80 6.34 18.27
N SER A 259 -16.86 5.56 19.35
CA SER A 259 -15.77 5.52 20.34
C SER A 259 -14.53 4.78 19.83
N THR A 260 -14.66 4.06 18.72
CA THR A 260 -13.62 3.31 18.03
C THR A 260 -12.91 4.13 16.93
N ALA A 261 -13.43 5.32 16.61
CA ALA A 261 -12.82 6.21 15.62
C ALA A 261 -11.44 6.70 16.07
N MET A 262 -10.49 6.64 15.15
CA MET A 262 -9.10 6.98 15.39
C MET A 262 -8.64 8.14 14.50
N ALA A 263 -7.52 8.73 14.86
CA ALA A 263 -6.72 9.59 14.02
C ALA A 263 -5.32 9.00 13.88
N PHE A 264 -4.77 9.11 12.69
CA PHE A 264 -3.45 8.62 12.32
C PHE A 264 -2.56 9.80 11.94
N GLY A 265 -1.30 9.74 12.32
CA GLY A 265 -0.29 10.73 11.89
C GLY A 265 0.24 10.38 10.51
N ASP A 266 1.06 11.29 9.96
CA ASP A 266 1.74 11.07 8.69
C ASP A 266 2.52 9.76 8.70
N LEU A 267 2.53 9.07 7.54
CA LEU A 267 3.21 7.79 7.34
C LEU A 267 4.22 7.95 6.20
N ALA A 268 5.45 7.54 6.44
CA ALA A 268 6.48 7.55 5.41
C ALA A 268 7.00 6.14 5.12
N ARG A 269 7.30 5.90 3.85
CA ARG A 269 7.85 4.63 3.36
C ARG A 269 8.97 4.89 2.36
N GLU A 270 10.20 4.64 2.77
CA GLU A 270 11.38 4.73 1.91
C GLU A 270 11.78 3.35 1.42
N SER A 271 12.17 3.25 0.17
CA SER A 271 12.67 2.03 -0.45
C SER A 271 13.87 2.34 -1.34
N LEU A 272 14.95 1.60 -1.16
CA LEU A 272 16.10 1.57 -2.06
C LEU A 272 16.40 0.14 -2.47
N ALA A 273 15.97 -0.23 -3.66
CA ALA A 273 16.24 -1.54 -4.23
C ALA A 273 17.41 -1.47 -5.21
N GLY A 274 18.32 -2.42 -5.13
CA GLY A 274 19.40 -2.60 -6.09
C GLY A 274 19.25 -3.92 -6.84
N SER A 275 19.55 -3.91 -8.12
CA SER A 275 19.47 -5.09 -8.99
C SER A 275 20.78 -5.36 -9.70
N ALA A 276 21.15 -6.63 -9.79
CA ALA A 276 22.28 -7.09 -10.61
C ALA A 276 21.82 -8.28 -11.46
N GLY A 277 21.95 -8.17 -12.77
CA GLY A 277 21.38 -9.18 -13.65
C GLY A 277 22.01 -9.27 -15.02
N VAL A 278 21.38 -10.08 -15.85
CA VAL A 278 21.73 -10.25 -17.27
C VAL A 278 20.47 -10.08 -18.11
N PHE A 279 20.60 -9.40 -19.22
CA PHE A 279 19.53 -9.23 -20.19
C PHE A 279 19.87 -9.96 -21.49
N ALA A 280 18.82 -10.35 -22.24
CA ALA A 280 18.92 -10.85 -23.61
C ALA A 280 17.83 -10.20 -24.46
N SER A 281 18.16 -9.88 -25.71
CA SER A 281 17.19 -9.36 -26.69
C SER A 281 17.49 -9.91 -28.06
N TYR A 282 16.42 -10.29 -28.77
CA TYR A 282 16.48 -10.79 -30.14
C TYR A 282 15.40 -10.12 -31.00
N PRO A 283 15.78 -9.33 -32.03
CA PRO A 283 14.83 -8.76 -32.97
C PRO A 283 14.25 -9.85 -33.86
N LEU A 284 12.95 -9.86 -34.04
CA LEU A 284 12.21 -10.81 -34.87
C LEU A 284 11.36 -10.05 -35.88
N ARG A 285 11.43 -10.44 -37.14
CA ARG A 285 10.57 -9.88 -38.19
C ARG A 285 9.53 -10.90 -38.61
N ILE A 286 8.25 -10.55 -38.47
CA ILE A 286 7.13 -11.36 -38.92
C ILE A 286 6.31 -10.54 -39.93
N GLY A 287 6.48 -10.85 -41.22
CA GLY A 287 5.84 -10.11 -42.29
C GLY A 287 6.33 -8.65 -42.34
N ALA A 288 5.42 -7.68 -42.12
CA ALA A 288 5.73 -6.26 -42.07
C ALA A 288 5.95 -5.73 -40.64
N ALA A 289 5.79 -6.57 -39.62
CA ALA A 289 5.96 -6.20 -38.23
C ALA A 289 7.38 -6.50 -37.75
N ASP A 290 8.03 -5.49 -37.17
CA ASP A 290 9.27 -5.62 -36.42
C ASP A 290 8.92 -5.87 -34.94
N LEU A 291 9.35 -6.99 -34.42
CA LEU A 291 9.15 -7.44 -33.03
C LEU A 291 10.50 -7.57 -32.33
N ALA A 292 10.52 -7.57 -31.02
CA ALA A 292 11.69 -7.93 -30.24
C ALA A 292 11.28 -8.90 -29.11
N LEU A 293 11.93 -10.04 -29.05
CA LEU A 293 11.85 -10.94 -27.90
C LEU A 293 12.91 -10.49 -26.89
N ARG A 294 12.49 -10.22 -25.66
CA ARG A 294 13.35 -9.77 -24.60
C ARG A 294 13.09 -10.54 -23.31
N GLY A 295 14.11 -10.61 -22.49
CA GLY A 295 14.04 -11.16 -21.15
C GLY A 295 15.29 -10.78 -20.37
N ASP A 296 15.12 -10.68 -19.07
CA ASP A 296 16.19 -10.48 -18.13
C ASP A 296 16.00 -11.36 -16.91
N VAL A 297 17.08 -11.60 -16.20
CA VAL A 297 17.11 -12.25 -14.89
C VAL A 297 18.03 -11.45 -14.00
N ALA A 298 17.53 -11.02 -12.87
CA ALA A 298 18.28 -10.24 -11.90
C ALA A 298 18.11 -10.77 -10.48
N TRP A 299 19.15 -10.62 -9.68
CA TRP A 299 19.07 -10.62 -8.24
C TRP A 299 18.70 -9.22 -7.79
N VAL A 300 17.69 -9.13 -6.93
CA VAL A 300 17.22 -7.87 -6.34
C VAL A 300 17.44 -7.92 -4.84
N GLU A 301 17.98 -6.87 -4.29
CA GLU A 301 18.21 -6.67 -2.85
C GLU A 301 17.61 -5.34 -2.44
N GLU A 302 16.87 -5.34 -1.35
CA GLU A 302 16.35 -4.12 -0.73
C GLU A 302 17.39 -3.64 0.31
N PHE A 303 17.97 -2.46 0.10
CA PHE A 303 19.00 -1.87 0.96
C PHE A 303 18.42 -0.90 1.99
N GLU A 304 17.35 -0.23 1.67
CA GLU A 304 16.59 0.63 2.57
C GLU A 304 15.14 0.17 2.53
N ASP A 305 14.66 -0.31 3.65
CA ASP A 305 13.31 -0.83 3.86
C ASP A 305 12.77 -0.15 5.13
N ARG A 306 12.74 1.19 5.10
CA ARG A 306 12.28 1.96 6.24
C ARG A 306 10.81 2.26 6.11
N SER A 307 10.04 1.76 7.07
CA SER A 307 8.68 2.17 7.35
C SER A 307 8.66 2.90 8.69
N ASP A 308 7.98 4.01 8.75
CA ASP A 308 7.81 4.73 10.01
C ASP A 308 6.85 3.99 10.94
N ASP A 309 7.08 4.16 12.25
CA ASP A 309 6.10 3.74 13.25
C ASP A 309 4.77 4.46 13.03
N VAL A 310 3.68 3.71 12.93
CA VAL A 310 2.34 4.28 12.83
C VAL A 310 1.97 4.95 14.13
N ARG A 311 1.69 6.24 14.07
CA ARG A 311 1.19 7.04 15.19
C ARG A 311 -0.32 7.09 15.14
N ALA A 312 -0.98 6.71 16.23
CA ALA A 312 -2.43 6.66 16.28
C ALA A 312 -2.96 7.17 17.63
N VAL A 313 -4.19 7.68 17.63
CA VAL A 313 -4.92 8.10 18.82
C VAL A 313 -6.40 7.81 18.66
N VAL A 314 -7.06 7.38 19.74
CA VAL A 314 -8.52 7.23 19.78
C VAL A 314 -9.16 8.61 19.97
N LYS A 315 -9.96 9.08 19.02
CA LYS A 315 -10.51 10.45 18.98
C LYS A 315 -11.40 10.82 20.16
N ARG A 316 -12.10 9.88 20.73
CA ARG A 316 -13.09 10.11 21.81
C ARG A 316 -12.55 10.00 23.23
N VAL A 317 -11.26 9.69 23.39
CA VAL A 317 -10.60 9.69 24.70
C VAL A 317 -10.18 11.11 25.00
N ALA A 318 -10.74 11.69 26.07
CA ALA A 318 -10.32 13.01 26.55
C ALA A 318 -8.83 12.98 26.91
N ASP A 319 -8.06 13.96 26.43
CA ASP A 319 -6.60 14.00 26.55
C ASP A 319 -5.93 12.76 25.92
N GLY A 320 -6.47 12.27 24.80
CA GLY A 320 -5.99 11.06 24.11
C GLY A 320 -4.48 11.07 23.89
N VAL A 321 -3.83 10.02 24.35
CA VAL A 321 -2.38 9.88 24.21
C VAL A 321 -2.12 9.20 22.87
N TRP A 322 -1.31 9.85 22.03
CA TRP A 322 -0.76 9.24 20.84
C TRP A 322 0.12 8.05 21.21
N PHE A 323 -0.13 6.90 20.65
CA PHE A 323 0.70 5.73 20.78
C PHE A 323 1.35 5.39 19.42
N ARG A 324 2.39 4.58 19.45
CA ARG A 324 3.14 4.17 18.27
C ARG A 324 3.16 2.66 18.18
N MET A 325 3.02 2.15 16.98
CA MET A 325 3.20 0.73 16.67
C MET A 325 4.07 0.58 15.43
N PRO A 326 4.85 -0.50 15.31
CA PRO A 326 5.61 -0.74 14.10
C PRO A 326 4.70 -0.75 12.87
N GLY A 327 5.15 -0.08 11.80
CA GLY A 327 4.52 -0.09 10.49
C GLY A 327 4.98 -1.26 9.63
#